data_1403ffc2e760fd01200b9c39c95bc3a1
#
_entry.id   1403ffc2e760fd01200b9c39c95bc3a1
#
_cell.length_a   1.000
_cell.length_b   1.000
_cell.length_c   1.000
_cell.angle_alpha   90.00
_cell.angle_beta   90.00
_cell.angle_gamma   90.00
#
_symmetry.space_group_name_H-M   'P 1'
#
loop_
_entity.id
_entity.type
_entity.pdbx_description
1 polymer ?
#
loop_
_entity_poly.entity_id
_entity_poly.type
_entity_poly.pdbx_seq_one_letter_code
_entity_poly.pdbx_strand_id
1 'polypeptide(L)'
;YVALMIEALADGGVKVGLDRLTAMTLAAQTVLGSAKLLIETGAHPGQLKDMVTSPGGTAIAGIAALEEGGVRRTLISAVERATLRSRELGRGTKDDKKA
;
A
#
# COMPACT_ATOMS: atom_id res chain seq x y z
N TYR A 1 -6.53 -4.49 -1.25
CA TYR A 1 -5.25 -3.93 -1.76
C TYR A 1 -4.18 -3.95 -0.68
N VAL A 2 -4.53 -3.48 0.51
CA VAL A 2 -3.55 -3.38 1.61
C VAL A 2 -3.04 -4.75 2.01
N ALA A 3 -3.92 -5.75 2.08
CA ALA A 3 -3.50 -7.12 2.39
C ALA A 3 -2.47 -7.64 1.38
N LEU A 4 -2.68 -7.36 0.08
CA LEU A 4 -1.73 -7.73 -0.96
C LEU A 4 -0.38 -7.03 -0.77
N MET A 5 -0.40 -5.76 -0.40
CA MET A 5 0.84 -5.00 -0.14
C MET A 5 1.58 -5.55 1.07
N ILE A 6 0.86 -5.92 2.12
CA ILE A 6 1.46 -6.53 3.31
C ILE A 6 2.12 -7.85 2.95
N GLU A 7 1.43 -8.68 2.15
CA GLU A 7 1.97 -9.95 1.69
C GLU A 7 3.26 -9.75 0.88
N ALA A 8 3.26 -8.78 -0.04
CA ALA A 8 4.43 -8.48 -0.85
C ALA A 8 5.62 -8.01 0.01
N LEU A 9 5.35 -7.16 1.00
CA LEU A 9 6.39 -6.72 1.94
C LEU A 9 6.95 -7.90 2.72
N ALA A 10 6.09 -8.81 3.20
CA ALA A 10 6.52 -10.01 3.90
C ALA A 10 7.37 -10.90 3.00
N ASP A 11 6.98 -11.07 1.74
CA ASP A 11 7.76 -11.84 0.77
C ASP A 11 9.15 -11.23 0.57
N GLY A 12 9.23 -9.89 0.54
CA GLY A 12 10.51 -9.19 0.49
C GLY A 12 11.38 -9.49 1.70
N GLY A 13 10.78 -9.50 2.89
CA GLY A 13 11.48 -9.86 4.12
C GLY A 13 12.05 -11.28 4.08
N VAL A 14 11.25 -12.24 3.60
CA VAL A 14 11.70 -13.62 3.45
C VAL A 14 12.85 -13.71 2.44
N LYS A 15 12.73 -12.98 1.34
CA LYS A 15 13.78 -12.98 0.31
C LYS A 15 15.14 -12.53 0.86
N VAL A 16 15.14 -11.60 1.81
CA VAL A 16 16.38 -11.10 2.40
C VAL A 16 16.78 -11.83 3.67
N GLY A 17 16.08 -12.90 4.06
CA GLY A 17 16.52 -13.80 5.12
C GLY A 17 15.68 -13.88 6.39
N LEU A 18 14.55 -13.17 6.46
CA LEU A 18 13.66 -13.30 7.61
C LEU A 18 12.82 -14.58 7.49
N ASP A 19 12.48 -15.17 8.62
CA ASP A 19 11.50 -16.25 8.62
C ASP A 19 10.10 -15.67 8.30
N ARG A 20 9.22 -16.52 7.79
CA ARG A 20 7.89 -16.07 7.31
C ARG A 20 7.07 -15.37 8.39
N LEU A 21 7.05 -15.93 9.60
CA LEU A 21 6.25 -15.37 10.69
C LEU A 21 6.74 -13.97 11.06
N THR A 22 8.05 -13.80 11.23
CA THR A 22 8.64 -12.51 11.55
C THR A 22 8.39 -11.50 10.44
N ALA A 23 8.58 -11.91 9.18
CA ALA A 23 8.37 -11.03 8.03
C ALA A 23 6.92 -10.54 7.98
N MET A 24 5.95 -11.42 8.19
CA MET A 24 4.54 -11.08 8.18
C MET A 24 4.18 -10.13 9.32
N THR A 25 4.67 -10.42 10.52
CA THR A 25 4.42 -9.58 11.70
C THR A 25 4.97 -8.16 11.50
N LEU A 26 6.21 -8.06 11.02
CA LEU A 26 6.83 -6.76 10.76
C LEU A 26 6.12 -5.99 9.66
N ALA A 27 5.72 -6.67 8.59
CA ALA A 27 5.02 -6.02 7.49
C ALA A 27 3.66 -5.46 7.94
N ALA A 28 2.88 -6.26 8.64
CA ALA A 28 1.57 -5.83 9.13
C ALA A 28 1.71 -4.68 10.14
N GLN A 29 2.64 -4.78 11.07
CA GLN A 29 2.86 -3.75 12.08
C GLN A 29 3.34 -2.44 11.46
N THR A 30 4.18 -2.51 10.45
CA THR A 30 4.67 -1.33 9.73
C THR A 30 3.54 -0.57 9.06
N VAL A 31 2.65 -1.28 8.38
CA VAL A 31 1.50 -0.66 7.72
C VAL A 31 0.56 -0.04 8.76
N LEU A 32 0.28 -0.79 9.82
CA LEU A 32 -0.57 -0.28 10.91
C LEU A 32 0.01 1.00 11.53
N GLY A 33 1.29 0.97 11.88
CA GLY A 33 1.96 2.10 12.52
C GLY A 33 2.01 3.34 11.63
N SER A 34 2.29 3.16 10.35
CA SER A 34 2.32 4.26 9.39
C SER A 34 0.95 4.90 9.22
N ALA A 35 -0.08 4.09 9.06
CA ALA A 35 -1.45 4.59 8.93
C ALA A 35 -1.90 5.32 10.19
N LYS A 36 -1.63 4.74 11.36
CA LYS A 36 -1.98 5.33 12.65
C LYS A 36 -1.28 6.68 12.84
N LEU A 37 -0.01 6.76 12.49
CA LEU A 37 0.76 8.00 12.62
C LEU A 37 0.15 9.11 11.75
N LEU A 38 -0.22 8.81 10.52
CA LEU A 38 -0.86 9.78 9.64
C LEU A 38 -2.21 10.26 10.18
N ILE A 39 -3.00 9.34 10.70
CA ILE A 39 -4.32 9.68 11.26
C ILE A 39 -4.16 10.56 12.50
N GLU A 40 -3.26 10.21 13.41
CA GLU A 40 -3.09 10.93 14.66
C GLU A 40 -2.43 12.30 14.49
N THR A 41 -1.48 12.42 13.56
CA THR A 41 -0.76 13.68 13.36
C THR A 41 -1.39 14.59 12.33
N GLY A 42 -2.21 14.05 11.43
CA GLY A 42 -2.74 14.79 10.29
C GLY A 42 -1.67 15.18 9.27
N ALA A 43 -0.47 14.61 9.39
CA ALA A 43 0.63 14.92 8.46
C ALA A 43 0.32 14.42 7.05
N HIS A 44 0.82 15.13 6.06
CA HIS A 44 0.75 14.67 4.68
C HIS A 44 1.68 13.46 4.50
N PRO A 45 1.24 12.41 3.78
CA PRO A 45 2.10 11.24 3.55
C PRO A 45 3.47 11.57 3.00
N GLY A 46 3.57 12.57 2.13
CA GLY A 46 4.85 13.04 1.60
C GLY A 46 5.79 13.57 2.67
N GLN A 47 5.25 14.23 3.68
CA GLN A 47 6.05 14.72 4.81
C GLN A 47 6.60 13.55 5.62
N LEU A 48 5.78 12.54 5.91
CA LEU A 48 6.24 11.36 6.64
C LEU A 48 7.34 10.65 5.86
N LYS A 49 7.15 10.49 4.55
CA LYS A 49 8.16 9.89 3.69
C LYS A 49 9.47 10.66 3.78
N ASP A 50 9.42 11.98 3.70
CA ASP A 50 10.62 12.81 3.74
C ASP A 50 11.34 12.72 5.09
N MET A 51 10.59 12.60 6.18
CA MET A 51 11.16 12.48 7.53
C MET A 51 11.98 11.21 7.72
N VAL A 52 11.67 10.14 7.00
CA VAL A 52 12.35 8.85 7.16
C VAL A 52 13.37 8.58 6.06
N THR A 53 13.57 9.51 5.14
CA THR A 53 14.53 9.35 4.05
C THR A 53 15.76 10.19 4.28
N SER A 54 16.85 9.54 4.67
CA SER A 54 18.15 10.19 4.81
C SER A 54 18.94 10.07 3.49
N PRO A 55 19.88 10.98 3.23
CA PRO A 55 20.71 10.90 2.02
C PRO A 55 21.44 9.55 1.94
N GLY A 56 21.24 8.84 0.85
CA GLY A 56 21.88 7.53 0.63
C GLY A 56 21.41 6.42 1.55
N GLY A 57 20.32 6.62 2.30
CA GLY A 57 19.85 5.65 3.27
C GLY A 57 19.03 4.51 2.68
N THR A 58 18.62 3.59 3.55
CA THR A 58 17.87 2.39 3.14
C THR A 58 16.45 2.72 2.68
N ALA A 59 15.80 3.65 3.36
CA ALA A 59 14.42 4.03 3.01
C ALA A 59 14.34 4.64 1.63
N ILE A 60 15.22 5.57 1.28
CA ILE A 60 15.18 6.21 -0.03
C ILE A 60 15.52 5.22 -1.15
N ALA A 61 16.40 4.26 -0.88
CA ALA A 61 16.71 3.20 -1.85
C ALA A 61 15.47 2.34 -2.13
N GLY A 62 14.74 1.98 -1.09
CA GLY A 62 13.48 1.23 -1.24
C GLY A 62 12.42 2.04 -1.97
N ILE A 63 12.29 3.31 -1.63
CA ILE A 63 11.31 4.20 -2.29
C ILE A 63 11.65 4.36 -3.78
N ALA A 64 12.93 4.49 -4.11
CA ALA A 64 13.35 4.57 -5.52
C ALA A 64 12.93 3.33 -6.30
N ALA A 65 13.06 2.14 -5.71
CA ALA A 65 12.61 0.90 -6.32
C ALA A 65 11.08 0.89 -6.54
N LEU A 66 10.32 1.39 -5.57
CA LEU A 66 8.87 1.48 -5.69
C LEU A 66 8.46 2.45 -6.80
N GLU A 67 9.12 3.60 -6.89
CA GLU A 67 8.84 4.57 -7.94
C GLU A 67 9.19 4.00 -9.32
N GLU A 68 10.31 3.30 -9.43
CA GLU A 68 10.71 2.65 -10.68
C GLU A 68 9.67 1.62 -11.12
N GLY A 69 9.10 0.88 -10.18
CA GLY A 69 8.05 -0.10 -10.46
C GLY A 69 6.69 0.51 -10.73
N GLY A 70 6.54 1.83 -10.54
CA GLY A 70 5.28 2.53 -10.82
C GLY A 70 4.18 2.29 -9.80
N VAL A 71 4.54 2.16 -8.52
CA VAL A 71 3.56 1.87 -7.46
C VAL A 71 2.43 2.90 -7.39
N ARG A 72 2.74 4.18 -7.57
CA ARG A 72 1.70 5.23 -7.51
C ARG A 72 0.67 5.06 -8.61
N ARG A 73 1.16 4.90 -9.84
CA ARG A 73 0.30 4.72 -11.01
C ARG A 73 -0.55 3.46 -10.87
N THR A 74 0.05 2.39 -10.38
CA THR A 74 -0.66 1.12 -10.23
C THR A 74 -1.78 1.21 -9.20
N LEU A 75 -1.54 1.87 -8.08
CA LEU A 75 -2.56 2.08 -7.05
C LEU A 75 -3.68 2.99 -7.54
N ILE A 76 -3.34 4.07 -8.21
CA ILE A 76 -4.34 4.98 -8.81
C ILE A 76 -5.20 4.21 -9.81
N SER A 77 -4.57 3.44 -10.68
CA SER A 77 -5.27 2.63 -11.67
C SER A 77 -6.19 1.59 -11.03
N ALA A 78 -5.74 0.98 -9.92
CA ALA A 78 -6.56 0.00 -9.20
C ALA A 78 -7.86 0.63 -8.69
N VAL A 79 -7.77 1.81 -8.08
CA VAL A 79 -8.94 2.53 -7.58
C VAL A 79 -9.87 2.93 -8.73
N GLU A 80 -9.31 3.42 -9.82
CA GLU A 80 -10.11 3.79 -11.00
C GLU A 80 -10.87 2.60 -11.57
N ARG A 81 -10.18 1.48 -11.76
CA ARG A 81 -10.79 0.27 -12.32
C ARG A 81 -11.84 -0.30 -11.40
N ALA A 82 -11.59 -0.30 -10.10
CA ALA A 82 -12.56 -0.76 -9.12
C ALA A 82 -13.81 0.12 -9.15
N THR A 83 -13.63 1.44 -9.27
CA THR A 83 -14.72 2.40 -9.34
C THR A 83 -15.55 2.20 -10.61
N LEU A 84 -14.90 2.03 -11.75
CA LEU A 84 -15.59 1.77 -13.02
C LEU A 84 -16.37 0.47 -12.95
N ARG A 85 -15.77 -0.57 -12.41
CA ARG A 85 -16.44 -1.86 -12.27
C ARG A 85 -17.63 -1.78 -11.32
N SER A 86 -17.50 -1.03 -10.24
CA SER A 86 -18.59 -0.79 -9.30
C SER A 86 -19.76 -0.08 -10.00
N ARG A 87 -19.47 0.90 -10.83
CA ARG A 87 -20.50 1.60 -11.61
C ARG A 87 -21.17 0.68 -12.62
N GLU A 88 -20.38 -0.16 -13.30
CA GLU A 88 -20.93 -1.15 -14.23
C GLU A 88 -21.89 -2.11 -13.52
N LEU A 89 -21.47 -2.64 -12.37
CA LEU A 89 -22.31 -3.54 -11.60
C LEU A 89 -23.54 -2.83 -11.05
N GLY A 90 -23.40 -1.57 -10.64
CA GLY A 90 -24.51 -0.76 -10.17
C GLY A 90 -25.53 -0.54 -11.25
N ARG A 91 -25.09 -0.29 -12.49
CA ARG A 91 -25.99 -0.14 -13.64
C ARG A 91 -26.60 -1.47 -14.05
N GLY A 92 -25.76 -2.53 -14.10
CA GLY A 92 -26.20 -3.86 -14.50
C GLY A 92 -27.13 -4.51 -13.49
N THR A 93 -26.97 -4.20 -12.21
CA THR A 93 -27.79 -4.77 -11.14
C THR A 93 -28.84 -3.80 -10.61
N LYS A 94 -29.03 -2.70 -11.31
CA LYS A 94 -29.98 -1.67 -10.89
C LYS A 94 -31.38 -2.23 -10.66
N ASP A 95 -31.82 -3.09 -11.56
CA ASP A 95 -33.14 -3.71 -11.44
C ASP A 95 -33.17 -4.73 -10.32
N ASP A 96 -32.07 -5.46 -10.15
CA ASP A 96 -31.94 -6.44 -9.08
C ASP A 96 -32.00 -5.79 -7.70
N LYS A 97 -31.41 -4.63 -7.56
CA LYS A 97 -31.43 -3.88 -6.31
C LYS A 97 -32.84 -3.42 -5.97
N LYS A 98 -33.65 -3.21 -6.94
CA LYS A 98 -35.03 -2.81 -6.73
C LYS A 98 -35.91 -3.99 -6.37
N ALA A 99 -35.45 -5.15 -6.72
CA ALA A 99 -36.11 -6.38 -6.33
C ALA A 99 -35.69 -6.74 -4.90
#